data_4de50a540f3378b26d6fb66dd118553b
#
_entry.id   4de50a540f3378b26d6fb66dd118553b
#
_cell.length_a   1.000
_cell.length_b   1.000
_cell.length_c   1.000
_cell.angle_alpha   90.00
_cell.angle_beta   90.00
_cell.angle_gamma   90.00
#
_symmetry.space_group_name_H-M   'P 1'
#
loop_
_entity.id
_entity.type
_entity.pdbx_description
1 polymer ?
#
loop_
_entity_poly.entity_id
_entity_poly.type
_entity_poly.pdbx_seq_one_letter_code
_entity_poly.pdbx_strand_id
1 'polypeptide(L)'
;MPGGKALEKGDVFKNPHLANTYRILAKEGRDAFYKGSIARTIADFIKEQDGFLAYEDLESHTSEWVEPLSCNYRGYDVWELPPNGQGTAALQILNIMENFDVRSMGFGSSEYIHHFTEAKKIAFEDRAKFYSDPAFNELPIEALI
;
A
#
# COMPACT_ATOMS: atom_id res chain seq x y z
N MET A 1 -11.28 -20.35 3.18
CA MET A 1 -12.72 -20.04 3.32
C MET A 1 -13.32 -20.96 4.38
N PRO A 2 -14.12 -20.46 5.33
CA PRO A 2 -14.79 -21.31 6.30
C PRO A 2 -15.67 -22.33 5.57
N GLY A 3 -15.45 -23.63 5.85
CA GLY A 3 -16.22 -24.73 5.23
C GLY A 3 -15.98 -24.97 3.73
N GLY A 4 -14.98 -24.36 3.12
CA GLY A 4 -14.61 -24.56 1.70
C GLY A 4 -15.60 -23.97 0.66
N LYS A 5 -16.64 -23.27 1.11
CA LYS A 5 -17.64 -22.62 0.24
C LYS A 5 -17.43 -21.11 0.19
N ALA A 6 -17.60 -20.51 -0.99
CA ALA A 6 -17.63 -19.04 -1.14
C ALA A 6 -18.85 -18.47 -0.39
N LEU A 7 -18.66 -17.26 0.16
CA LEU A 7 -19.75 -16.54 0.80
C LEU A 7 -20.73 -16.00 -0.23
N GLU A 8 -22.00 -16.00 0.11
CA GLU A 8 -23.06 -15.41 -0.68
C GLU A 8 -23.52 -14.07 -0.06
N LYS A 9 -24.26 -13.27 -0.82
CA LYS A 9 -24.81 -12.00 -0.33
C LYS A 9 -25.76 -12.26 0.84
N GLY A 10 -25.48 -11.63 1.98
CA GLY A 10 -26.24 -11.78 3.21
C GLY A 10 -25.66 -12.78 4.21
N ASP A 11 -24.65 -13.54 3.84
CA ASP A 11 -23.98 -14.45 4.75
C ASP A 11 -23.20 -13.67 5.83
N VAL A 12 -23.24 -14.18 7.06
CA VAL A 12 -22.44 -13.63 8.15
C VAL A 12 -21.05 -14.27 8.14
N PHE A 13 -20.05 -13.49 7.71
CA PHE A 13 -18.66 -13.93 7.76
C PHE A 13 -18.13 -13.95 9.20
N LYS A 14 -17.59 -15.09 9.61
CA LYS A 14 -16.93 -15.25 10.92
C LYS A 14 -15.50 -15.71 10.72
N ASN A 15 -14.56 -14.96 11.29
CA ASN A 15 -13.14 -15.33 11.31
C ASN A 15 -12.65 -15.38 12.77
N PRO A 16 -12.79 -16.51 13.47
CA PRO A 16 -12.39 -16.62 14.86
C PRO A 16 -10.89 -16.47 15.08
N HIS A 17 -10.06 -16.85 14.10
CA HIS A 17 -8.60 -16.70 14.18
C HIS A 17 -8.20 -15.21 14.16
N LEU A 18 -8.73 -14.43 13.21
CA LEU A 18 -8.48 -13.00 13.14
C LEU A 18 -9.03 -12.28 14.39
N ALA A 19 -10.22 -12.67 14.86
CA ALA A 19 -10.78 -12.13 16.09
C ALA A 19 -9.89 -12.39 17.30
N ASN A 20 -9.26 -13.57 17.37
CA ASN A 20 -8.29 -13.88 18.43
C ASN A 20 -7.03 -13.02 18.32
N THR A 21 -6.49 -12.83 17.13
CA THR A 21 -5.36 -11.93 16.87
C THR A 21 -5.65 -10.51 17.37
N TYR A 22 -6.82 -9.96 17.05
CA TYR A 22 -7.23 -8.64 17.56
C TYR A 22 -7.38 -8.59 19.08
N ARG A 23 -7.85 -9.65 19.73
CA ARG A 23 -7.93 -9.70 21.20
C ARG A 23 -6.54 -9.69 21.84
N ILE A 24 -5.57 -10.41 21.26
CA ILE A 24 -4.18 -10.39 21.72
C ILE A 24 -3.62 -8.97 21.58
N LEU A 25 -3.79 -8.34 20.40
CA LEU A 25 -3.32 -6.97 20.16
C LEU A 25 -3.97 -5.96 21.12
N ALA A 26 -5.26 -6.07 21.36
CA ALA A 26 -5.99 -5.19 22.29
C ALA A 26 -5.50 -5.33 23.74
N LYS A 27 -5.09 -6.53 24.15
CA LYS A 27 -4.62 -6.82 25.50
C LYS A 27 -3.14 -6.51 25.71
N GLU A 28 -2.29 -6.85 24.75
CA GLU A 28 -0.84 -6.88 24.89
C GLU A 28 -0.14 -5.77 24.09
N GLY A 29 -0.89 -5.06 23.23
CA GLY A 29 -0.39 -3.90 22.49
C GLY A 29 0.55 -4.27 21.34
N ARG A 30 1.34 -3.27 20.91
CA ARG A 30 2.23 -3.33 19.76
C ARG A 30 3.24 -4.50 19.84
N ASP A 31 3.80 -4.75 20.99
CA ASP A 31 4.87 -5.74 21.14
C ASP A 31 4.36 -7.18 20.94
N ALA A 32 3.08 -7.45 21.14
CA ALA A 32 2.47 -8.73 20.77
C ALA A 32 2.61 -9.04 19.28
N PHE A 33 2.51 -7.99 18.43
CA PHE A 33 2.65 -8.13 16.97
C PHE A 33 4.12 -8.26 16.56
N TYR A 34 5.00 -7.37 17.03
CA TYR A 34 6.35 -7.25 16.51
C TYR A 34 7.38 -8.14 17.24
N LYS A 35 7.12 -8.50 18.51
CA LYS A 35 8.07 -9.26 19.36
C LYS A 35 7.45 -10.50 20.00
N GLY A 36 6.12 -10.61 19.97
CA GLY A 36 5.38 -11.65 20.65
C GLY A 36 5.11 -12.89 19.80
N SER A 37 4.04 -13.60 20.18
CA SER A 37 3.61 -14.83 19.52
C SER A 37 3.17 -14.62 18.06
N ILE A 38 2.61 -13.45 17.75
CA ILE A 38 2.18 -13.12 16.39
C ILE A 38 3.38 -13.03 15.45
N ALA A 39 4.45 -12.30 15.88
CA ALA A 39 5.69 -12.20 15.10
C ALA A 39 6.30 -13.57 14.81
N ARG A 40 6.36 -14.46 15.79
CA ARG A 40 6.88 -15.82 15.62
C ARG A 40 6.05 -16.62 14.63
N THR A 41 4.73 -16.57 14.77
CA THR A 41 3.81 -17.26 13.84
C THR A 41 3.98 -16.77 12.41
N ILE A 42 4.16 -15.45 12.20
CA ILE A 42 4.40 -14.88 10.87
C ILE A 42 5.75 -15.37 10.32
N ALA A 43 6.82 -15.25 11.09
CA ALA A 43 8.17 -15.66 10.67
C ALA A 43 8.23 -17.16 10.33
N ASP A 44 7.66 -18.01 11.18
CA ASP A 44 7.61 -19.45 10.96
C ASP A 44 6.85 -19.79 9.66
N PHE A 45 5.67 -19.18 9.45
CA PHE A 45 4.89 -19.36 8.22
C PHE A 45 5.65 -18.92 6.97
N ILE A 46 6.29 -17.74 7.01
CA ILE A 46 7.08 -17.22 5.87
C ILE A 46 8.26 -18.14 5.58
N LYS A 47 8.93 -18.66 6.62
CA LYS A 47 10.02 -19.62 6.46
C LYS A 47 9.56 -20.94 5.81
N GLU A 48 8.38 -21.45 6.18
CA GLU A 48 7.77 -22.64 5.56
C GLU A 48 7.46 -22.45 4.06
N GLN A 49 7.30 -21.19 3.62
CA GLN A 49 7.06 -20.83 2.22
C GLN A 49 8.34 -20.40 1.48
N ASP A 50 9.52 -20.66 2.03
CA ASP A 50 10.82 -20.22 1.50
C ASP A 50 10.91 -18.68 1.31
N GLY A 51 10.18 -17.92 2.13
CA GLY A 51 10.20 -16.45 2.11
C GLY A 51 11.34 -15.88 2.97
N PHE A 52 11.58 -14.57 2.82
CA PHE A 52 12.75 -13.90 3.41
C PHE A 52 12.48 -13.19 4.74
N LEU A 53 11.22 -12.92 5.09
CA LEU A 53 10.89 -12.21 6.33
C LEU A 53 11.15 -13.10 7.55
N ALA A 54 12.11 -12.67 8.41
CA ALA A 54 12.49 -13.35 9.63
C ALA A 54 11.89 -12.68 10.87
N TYR A 55 11.99 -13.34 12.01
CA TYR A 55 11.54 -12.78 13.29
C TYR A 55 12.28 -11.49 13.65
N GLU A 56 13.58 -11.43 13.39
CA GLU A 56 14.46 -10.31 13.66
C GLU A 56 14.07 -9.05 12.87
N ASP A 57 13.52 -9.22 11.66
CA ASP A 57 13.01 -8.10 10.87
C ASP A 57 11.79 -7.46 11.54
N LEU A 58 10.91 -8.28 12.10
CA LEU A 58 9.75 -7.80 12.85
C LEU A 58 10.16 -7.18 14.18
N GLU A 59 11.06 -7.84 14.93
CA GLU A 59 11.52 -7.38 16.23
C GLU A 59 12.24 -6.03 16.17
N SER A 60 13.06 -5.82 15.15
CA SER A 60 13.81 -4.59 14.92
C SER A 60 12.97 -3.43 14.37
N HIS A 61 11.76 -3.72 13.86
CA HIS A 61 10.93 -2.70 13.25
C HIS A 61 10.57 -1.56 14.21
N THR A 62 10.79 -0.33 13.77
CA THR A 62 10.34 0.90 14.41
C THR A 62 9.46 1.70 13.46
N SER A 63 8.40 2.29 14.00
CA SER A 63 7.55 3.21 13.23
C SER A 63 8.14 4.61 13.28
N GLU A 64 8.11 5.32 12.17
CA GLU A 64 8.66 6.67 12.03
C GLU A 64 7.55 7.65 11.65
N TRP A 65 7.72 8.90 12.07
CA TRP A 65 6.95 10.00 11.55
C TRP A 65 7.62 10.52 10.28
N VAL A 66 6.86 10.62 9.20
CA VAL A 66 7.35 11.09 7.90
C VAL A 66 6.53 12.28 7.43
N GLU A 67 7.16 13.19 6.68
CA GLU A 67 6.43 14.27 6.02
C GLU A 67 5.71 13.70 4.79
N PRO A 68 4.41 13.94 4.66
CA PRO A 68 3.67 13.47 3.48
C PRO A 68 4.05 14.29 2.24
N LEU A 69 3.95 13.64 1.09
CA LEU A 69 4.12 14.28 -0.22
C LEU A 69 2.78 14.80 -0.72
N SER A 70 2.78 15.84 -1.55
CA SER A 70 1.55 16.34 -2.15
C SER A 70 1.73 16.82 -3.59
N CYS A 71 0.64 16.80 -4.34
CA CYS A 71 0.49 17.55 -5.58
C CYS A 71 -0.82 18.33 -5.57
N ASN A 72 -0.89 19.42 -6.33
CA ASN A 72 -2.16 20.13 -6.54
C ASN A 72 -2.84 19.56 -7.78
N TYR A 73 -4.01 18.99 -7.62
CA TYR A 73 -4.84 18.51 -8.72
C TYR A 73 -6.14 19.31 -8.77
N ARG A 74 -6.29 20.14 -9.78
CA ARG A 74 -7.50 20.96 -10.06
C ARG A 74 -7.94 21.82 -8.88
N GLY A 75 -6.97 22.39 -8.16
CA GLY A 75 -7.21 23.24 -7.00
C GLY A 75 -7.36 22.50 -5.68
N TYR A 76 -7.17 21.19 -5.66
CA TYR A 76 -7.15 20.37 -4.44
C TYR A 76 -5.74 19.85 -4.18
N ASP A 77 -5.25 20.03 -2.97
CA ASP A 77 -3.99 19.43 -2.54
C ASP A 77 -4.25 17.99 -2.13
N VAL A 78 -3.66 17.05 -2.89
CA VAL A 78 -3.75 15.61 -2.64
C VAL A 78 -2.48 15.17 -1.95
N TRP A 79 -2.63 14.55 -0.79
CA TRP A 79 -1.54 14.14 0.08
C TRP A 79 -1.41 12.62 0.12
N GLU A 80 -0.18 12.14 0.05
CA GLU A 80 0.16 10.73 0.09
C GLU A 80 1.41 10.48 0.93
N LEU A 81 1.55 9.26 1.43
CA LEU A 81 2.77 8.85 2.11
C LEU A 81 3.93 8.68 1.11
N PRO A 82 5.16 9.05 1.51
CA PRO A 82 6.34 8.84 0.68
C PRO A 82 6.62 7.35 0.44
N PRO A 83 7.53 7.00 -0.47
CA PRO A 83 7.99 5.61 -0.62
C PRO A 83 8.52 5.07 0.72
N ASN A 84 8.41 3.81 0.90
CA ASN A 84 8.36 2.63 -0.01
C ASN A 84 6.97 2.25 -0.53
N GLY A 85 5.90 2.92 -0.09
CA GLY A 85 4.54 2.70 -0.62
C GLY A 85 4.34 3.23 -2.05
N GLN A 86 3.09 3.23 -2.51
CA GLN A 86 2.72 3.61 -3.87
C GLN A 86 2.05 5.00 -3.96
N GLY A 87 2.05 5.77 -2.89
CA GLY A 87 1.43 7.10 -2.85
C GLY A 87 1.96 8.03 -3.92
N THR A 88 3.29 8.07 -4.11
CA THR A 88 3.94 8.88 -5.16
C THR A 88 3.40 8.54 -6.57
N ALA A 89 3.10 7.28 -6.87
CA ALA A 89 2.54 6.91 -8.17
C ALA A 89 1.12 7.49 -8.38
N ALA A 90 0.33 7.61 -7.32
CA ALA A 90 -0.97 8.27 -7.40
C ALA A 90 -0.80 9.77 -7.71
N LEU A 91 0.14 10.44 -7.05
CA LEU A 91 0.45 11.86 -7.31
C LEU A 91 0.96 12.07 -8.74
N GLN A 92 1.86 11.22 -9.24
CA GLN A 92 2.33 11.25 -10.63
C GLN A 92 1.18 11.09 -11.63
N ILE A 93 0.28 10.13 -11.42
CA ILE A 93 -0.89 9.93 -12.28
C ILE A 93 -1.75 11.20 -12.30
N LEU A 94 -1.99 11.84 -11.15
CA LEU A 94 -2.77 13.05 -11.06
C LEU A 94 -2.09 14.20 -11.81
N ASN A 95 -0.79 14.41 -11.64
CA ASN A 95 -0.02 15.43 -12.35
C ASN A 95 -0.06 15.24 -13.88
N ILE A 96 0.01 13.99 -14.35
CA ILE A 96 -0.14 13.70 -15.78
C ILE A 96 -1.57 13.98 -16.25
N MET A 97 -2.56 13.51 -15.49
CA MET A 97 -3.99 13.67 -15.84
C MET A 97 -4.46 15.12 -15.78
N GLU A 98 -3.77 16.02 -15.07
CA GLU A 98 -4.11 17.44 -15.02
C GLU A 98 -4.00 18.11 -16.39
N ASN A 99 -3.14 17.60 -17.27
CA ASN A 99 -2.96 18.14 -18.62
C ASN A 99 -4.13 17.85 -19.57
N PHE A 100 -5.12 17.07 -19.16
CA PHE A 100 -6.25 16.66 -20.01
C PHE A 100 -7.59 17.14 -19.44
N ASP A 101 -8.54 17.48 -20.30
CA ASP A 101 -9.92 17.79 -19.88
C ASP A 101 -10.71 16.49 -19.63
N VAL A 102 -10.42 15.83 -18.51
CA VAL A 102 -11.09 14.58 -18.12
C VAL A 102 -12.61 14.73 -17.94
N ARG A 103 -13.09 15.97 -17.73
CA ARG A 103 -14.53 16.22 -17.60
C ARG A 103 -15.25 16.06 -18.92
N SER A 104 -14.66 16.56 -20.02
CA SER A 104 -15.23 16.44 -21.35
C SER A 104 -15.23 15.00 -21.88
N MET A 105 -14.25 14.19 -21.48
CA MET A 105 -14.17 12.78 -21.84
C MET A 105 -15.35 11.95 -21.33
N GLY A 106 -15.89 12.30 -20.17
CA GLY A 106 -16.93 11.54 -19.48
C GLY A 106 -16.38 10.35 -18.69
N PHE A 107 -16.91 10.17 -17.48
CA PHE A 107 -16.46 9.12 -16.59
C PHE A 107 -16.66 7.71 -17.18
N GLY A 108 -15.58 6.92 -17.19
CA GLY A 108 -15.60 5.54 -17.67
C GLY A 108 -15.67 5.39 -19.20
N SER A 109 -15.56 6.48 -19.97
CA SER A 109 -15.46 6.41 -21.43
C SER A 109 -14.15 5.73 -21.86
N SER A 110 -14.11 5.26 -23.13
CA SER A 110 -12.88 4.69 -23.71
C SER A 110 -11.72 5.70 -23.71
N GLU A 111 -12.02 6.97 -23.96
CA GLU A 111 -11.04 8.05 -23.97
C GLU A 111 -10.47 8.29 -22.55
N TYR A 112 -11.34 8.40 -21.53
CA TYR A 112 -10.91 8.51 -20.15
C TYR A 112 -10.05 7.31 -19.71
N ILE A 113 -10.50 6.09 -19.99
CA ILE A 113 -9.79 4.86 -19.62
C ILE A 113 -8.43 4.81 -20.33
N HIS A 114 -8.36 5.21 -21.60
CA HIS A 114 -7.10 5.26 -22.35
C HIS A 114 -6.09 6.21 -21.70
N HIS A 115 -6.47 7.47 -21.49
CA HIS A 115 -5.58 8.47 -20.90
C HIS A 115 -5.12 8.08 -19.49
N PHE A 116 -6.03 7.59 -18.65
CA PHE A 116 -5.70 7.12 -17.31
C PHE A 116 -4.75 5.92 -17.34
N THR A 117 -4.94 5.00 -18.28
CA THR A 117 -4.08 3.81 -18.42
C THR A 117 -2.68 4.21 -18.88
N GLU A 118 -2.55 5.14 -19.84
CA GLU A 118 -1.25 5.61 -20.30
C GLU A 118 -0.53 6.40 -19.19
N ALA A 119 -1.21 7.27 -18.46
CA ALA A 119 -0.65 7.95 -17.29
C ALA A 119 -0.16 6.94 -16.23
N LYS A 120 -0.95 5.91 -15.96
CA LYS A 120 -0.57 4.84 -15.05
C LYS A 120 0.65 4.07 -15.53
N LYS A 121 0.77 3.77 -16.82
CA LYS A 121 1.94 3.06 -17.38
C LYS A 121 3.22 3.84 -17.14
N ILE A 122 3.22 5.15 -17.34
CA ILE A 122 4.37 6.04 -17.10
C ILE A 122 4.74 6.02 -15.61
N ALA A 123 3.77 6.27 -14.73
CA ALA A 123 4.01 6.29 -13.29
C ALA A 123 4.50 4.92 -12.75
N PHE A 124 4.05 3.82 -13.34
CA PHE A 124 4.46 2.48 -12.94
C PHE A 124 5.83 2.06 -13.51
N GLU A 125 6.26 2.63 -14.63
CA GLU A 125 7.63 2.49 -15.12
C GLU A 125 8.61 3.18 -14.15
N ASP A 126 8.31 4.40 -13.74
CA ASP A 126 9.07 5.11 -12.72
C ASP A 126 9.07 4.35 -11.38
N ARG A 127 7.91 3.84 -10.99
CA ARG A 127 7.80 3.02 -9.79
C ARG A 127 8.72 1.80 -9.84
N ALA A 128 8.74 1.08 -10.95
CA ALA A 128 9.58 -0.10 -11.12
C ALA A 128 11.07 0.23 -11.05
N LYS A 129 11.45 1.42 -11.49
CA LYS A 129 12.84 1.87 -11.58
C LYS A 129 13.35 2.53 -10.30
N PHE A 130 12.53 3.33 -9.64
CA PHE A 130 12.99 4.24 -8.59
C PHE A 130 12.43 3.94 -7.19
N TYR A 131 11.23 3.30 -7.07
CA TYR A 131 10.66 3.14 -5.74
C TYR A 131 11.32 2.01 -4.97
N SER A 132 11.85 2.36 -3.82
CA SER A 132 12.49 1.45 -2.90
C SER A 132 12.42 2.01 -1.49
N ASP A 133 13.02 1.33 -0.53
CA ASP A 133 13.14 1.82 0.83
C ASP A 133 14.18 2.97 0.87
N PRO A 134 13.78 4.18 1.30
CA PRO A 134 14.67 5.34 1.39
C PRO A 134 15.81 5.17 2.39
N ALA A 135 15.73 4.21 3.30
CA ALA A 135 16.84 3.87 4.19
C ALA A 135 18.06 3.25 3.45
N PHE A 136 17.82 2.70 2.24
CA PHE A 136 18.85 2.04 1.44
C PHE A 136 19.18 2.75 0.14
N ASN A 137 18.28 3.61 -0.35
CA ASN A 137 18.45 4.28 -1.64
C ASN A 137 17.98 5.73 -1.59
N GLU A 138 18.67 6.60 -2.26
CA GLU A 138 18.23 7.97 -2.52
C GLU A 138 17.18 7.98 -3.64
N LEU A 139 16.03 8.60 -3.37
CA LEU A 139 14.90 8.61 -4.29
C LEU A 139 14.73 10.01 -4.89
N PRO A 140 14.60 10.16 -6.21
CA PRO A 140 14.47 11.46 -6.87
C PRO A 140 13.03 12.01 -6.79
N ILE A 141 12.49 12.16 -5.58
CA ILE A 141 11.08 12.52 -5.34
C ILE A 141 10.67 13.80 -6.06
N GLU A 142 11.50 14.87 -5.99
CA GLU A 142 11.19 16.15 -6.63
C GLU A 142 11.12 16.08 -8.16
N ALA A 143 11.75 15.07 -8.76
CA ALA A 143 11.69 14.85 -10.20
C ALA A 143 10.52 13.95 -10.61
N LEU A 144 9.90 13.27 -9.65
CA LEU A 144 8.81 12.34 -9.89
C LEU A 144 7.42 12.99 -9.75
N ILE A 145 7.31 14.10 -8.98
CA ILE A 145 6.01 14.77 -8.71
C ILE A 145 6.05 16.27 -8.98
#